data_d07bf7b4c0a06c3c7dbf1ec00fce41ee
#
_entry.id   d07bf7b4c0a06c3c7dbf1ec00fce41ee
#
_cell.length_a   1.000
_cell.length_b   1.000
_cell.length_c   1.000
_cell.angle_alpha   90.00
_cell.angle_beta   90.00
_cell.angle_gamma   90.00
#
_symmetry.space_group_name_H-M   'P 1'
#
loop_
_entity.id
_entity.type
_entity.pdbx_description
1 polymer ?
#
loop_
_entity_poly.entity_id
_entity_poly.type
_entity_poly.pdbx_seq_one_letter_code
_entity_poly.pdbx_strand_id
1 'polypeptide(L)'
;MKIISNNSTNIDGVKLIQFERFMDHRGFFTETFRGSDFINKDLNLFPNGIMQSNESFSHKNVLRGLHFQWNPNMGKLVRTIVGHMVDLVLDLRQDSPTQGKIMAFDMPAKPTSISSSWIWVPEGCAHGNFFFEDTY
;
A
#
# COMPACT_ATOMS: atom_id res chain seq x y z
N MET A 1 9.87 9.04 9.28
CA MET A 1 9.51 7.59 9.25
C MET A 1 10.78 6.80 9.00
N LYS A 2 11.01 5.70 9.72
CA LYS A 2 12.18 4.86 9.44
C LYS A 2 11.78 3.73 8.50
N ILE A 3 12.18 3.85 7.24
CA ILE A 3 11.96 2.83 6.22
C ILE A 3 13.02 1.76 6.40
N ILE A 4 12.59 0.50 6.52
CA ILE A 4 13.47 -0.68 6.65
C ILE A 4 13.78 -1.26 5.28
N SER A 5 12.78 -1.32 4.41
CA SER A 5 12.94 -1.84 3.05
C SER A 5 11.99 -1.18 2.06
N ASN A 6 12.39 -1.16 0.81
CA ASN A 6 11.63 -0.69 -0.34
C ASN A 6 11.85 -1.69 -1.48
N ASN A 7 11.00 -2.71 -1.51
CA ASN A 7 11.16 -3.84 -2.41
C ASN A 7 10.29 -3.67 -3.67
N SER A 8 10.92 -3.77 -4.83
CA SER A 8 10.22 -3.91 -6.10
C SER A 8 9.48 -5.24 -6.15
N THR A 9 8.40 -5.28 -6.89
CA THR A 9 7.58 -6.48 -7.10
C THR A 9 7.69 -6.95 -8.56
N ASN A 10 6.96 -7.99 -8.91
CA ASN A 10 6.89 -8.47 -10.29
C ASN A 10 5.93 -7.65 -11.18
N ILE A 11 5.29 -6.62 -10.66
CA ILE A 11 4.61 -5.58 -11.44
C ILE A 11 5.48 -4.33 -11.39
N ASP A 12 5.83 -3.82 -12.55
CA ASP A 12 6.70 -2.64 -12.66
C ASP A 12 6.12 -1.45 -11.88
N GLY A 13 6.96 -0.79 -11.09
CA GLY A 13 6.59 0.37 -10.28
C GLY A 13 5.78 0.07 -9.02
N VAL A 14 5.21 -1.14 -8.84
CA VAL A 14 4.57 -1.56 -7.57
C VAL A 14 5.63 -1.91 -6.55
N LYS A 15 5.52 -1.36 -5.35
CA LYS A 15 6.52 -1.52 -4.28
C LYS A 15 5.89 -1.96 -2.97
N LEU A 16 6.59 -2.81 -2.24
CA LEU A 16 6.32 -3.10 -0.83
C LEU A 16 7.32 -2.33 0.03
N ILE A 17 6.81 -1.44 0.85
CA ILE A 17 7.60 -0.56 1.71
C ILE A 17 7.37 -0.98 3.15
N GLN A 18 8.43 -1.39 3.84
CA GLN A 18 8.37 -1.71 5.27
C GLN A 18 8.95 -0.56 6.08
N PHE A 19 8.28 -0.26 7.18
CA PHE A 19 8.71 0.76 8.13
C PHE A 19 8.71 0.21 9.56
N GLU A 20 9.58 0.78 10.39
CA GLU A 20 9.86 0.32 11.74
C GLU A 20 8.74 0.67 12.72
N ARG A 21 8.50 -0.23 13.65
CA ARG A 21 7.75 0.00 14.88
C ARG A 21 8.69 -0.02 16.07
N PHE A 22 8.59 0.99 16.90
CA PHE A 22 9.33 1.09 18.17
C PHE A 22 8.50 0.42 19.26
N MET A 23 8.89 -0.81 19.61
CA MET A 23 8.17 -1.66 20.56
C MET A 23 8.60 -1.36 22.00
N ASP A 24 7.64 -1.31 22.94
CA ASP A 24 7.91 -1.29 24.38
C ASP A 24 6.82 -2.08 25.14
N HIS A 25 6.84 -2.05 26.49
CA HIS A 25 5.88 -2.77 27.34
C HIS A 25 4.42 -2.30 27.20
N ARG A 26 4.19 -1.14 26.59
CA ARG A 26 2.85 -0.55 26.34
C ARG A 26 2.31 -0.92 24.96
N GLY A 27 3.15 -1.46 24.04
CA GLY A 27 2.81 -1.76 22.67
C GLY A 27 3.85 -1.19 21.71
N PHE A 28 3.43 -0.39 20.73
CA PHE A 28 4.36 0.21 19.77
C PHE A 28 4.02 1.66 19.44
N PHE A 29 5.04 2.40 19.08
CA PHE A 29 4.94 3.67 18.37
C PHE A 29 5.48 3.51 16.95
N THR A 30 4.86 4.13 15.97
CA THR A 30 5.40 4.20 14.62
C THR A 30 5.01 5.52 13.97
N GLU A 31 5.94 6.08 13.23
CA GLU A 31 5.66 7.22 12.36
C GLU A 31 5.24 6.68 10.99
N THR A 32 3.97 6.86 10.65
CA THR A 32 3.37 6.25 9.45
C THR A 32 3.51 7.11 8.21
N PHE A 33 3.78 8.39 8.37
CA PHE A 33 3.97 9.32 7.27
C PHE A 33 4.89 10.48 7.68
N ARG A 34 5.85 10.77 6.81
CA ARG A 34 6.63 12.00 6.81
C ARG A 34 6.85 12.43 5.37
N GLY A 35 6.38 13.62 5.00
CA GLY A 35 6.40 14.11 3.62
C GLY A 35 7.79 14.08 2.99
N SER A 36 8.83 14.48 3.74
CA SER A 36 10.21 14.48 3.24
C SER A 36 10.72 13.08 2.82
N ASP A 37 10.24 12.02 3.46
CA ASP A 37 10.69 10.66 3.15
C ASP A 37 10.10 10.15 1.83
N PHE A 38 8.90 10.61 1.46
CA PHE A 38 8.21 10.21 0.24
C PHE A 38 8.57 11.07 -0.99
N ILE A 39 9.13 12.26 -0.77
CA ILE A 39 9.65 13.14 -1.82
C ILE A 39 11.13 12.84 -2.10
N ASN A 40 11.80 12.14 -1.19
CA ASN A 40 13.19 11.74 -1.32
C ASN A 40 13.43 10.94 -2.63
N LYS A 41 14.61 11.13 -3.23
CA LYS A 41 15.01 10.50 -4.50
C LYS A 41 14.88 8.97 -4.52
N ASP A 42 14.99 8.32 -3.36
CA ASP A 42 14.92 6.85 -3.25
C ASP A 42 13.48 6.31 -3.33
N LEU A 43 12.49 7.07 -2.88
CA LEU A 43 11.08 6.70 -2.98
C LEU A 43 10.36 7.46 -4.08
N ASN A 44 10.42 8.76 -4.08
CA ASN A 44 9.77 9.70 -5.03
C ASN A 44 8.36 9.27 -5.47
N LEU A 45 7.54 8.86 -4.50
CA LEU A 45 6.21 8.31 -4.78
C LEU A 45 5.17 9.43 -4.98
N PHE A 46 5.37 10.56 -4.32
CA PHE A 46 4.43 11.68 -4.33
C PHE A 46 5.16 12.99 -4.68
N PRO A 47 5.60 13.17 -5.93
CA PRO A 47 6.35 14.38 -6.32
C PRO A 47 5.57 15.68 -6.08
N ASN A 48 4.24 15.60 -6.09
CA ASN A 48 3.33 16.72 -5.85
C ASN A 48 2.69 16.71 -4.44
N GLY A 49 3.20 15.86 -3.54
CA GLY A 49 2.66 15.65 -2.20
C GLY A 49 1.42 14.74 -2.15
N ILE A 50 0.97 14.43 -0.93
CA ILE A 50 -0.27 13.69 -0.70
C ILE A 50 -1.43 14.67 -0.78
N MET A 51 -2.40 14.36 -1.63
CA MET A 51 -3.58 15.21 -1.85
C MET A 51 -4.77 14.78 -0.99
N GLN A 52 -4.85 13.50 -0.60
CA GLN A 52 -5.99 12.94 0.11
C GLN A 52 -5.57 11.71 0.95
N SER A 53 -6.16 11.58 2.14
CA SER A 53 -6.06 10.38 2.98
C SER A 53 -7.45 9.88 3.29
N ASN A 54 -7.69 8.59 3.09
CA ASN A 54 -8.96 7.93 3.35
C ASN A 54 -8.75 6.75 4.30
N GLU A 55 -9.76 6.48 5.11
CA GLU A 55 -9.88 5.25 5.90
C GLU A 55 -11.16 4.53 5.51
N SER A 56 -11.13 3.21 5.48
CA SER A 56 -12.31 2.40 5.20
C SER A 56 -12.36 1.19 6.12
N PHE A 57 -13.57 0.80 6.50
CA PHE A 57 -13.87 -0.45 7.17
C PHE A 57 -14.58 -1.41 6.21
N SER A 58 -14.25 -2.68 6.26
CA SER A 58 -14.88 -3.72 5.47
C SER A 58 -15.11 -4.97 6.31
N HIS A 59 -16.30 -5.54 6.21
CA HIS A 59 -16.62 -6.82 6.82
C HIS A 59 -15.90 -7.97 6.13
N LYS A 60 -15.71 -9.04 6.86
CA LYS A 60 -15.21 -10.33 6.36
C LYS A 60 -15.95 -10.75 5.07
N ASN A 61 -15.21 -11.32 4.13
CA ASN A 61 -15.68 -11.83 2.83
C ASN A 61 -16.19 -10.74 1.86
N VAL A 62 -16.00 -9.46 2.17
CA VAL A 62 -16.25 -8.39 1.22
C VAL A 62 -15.13 -8.36 0.18
N LEU A 63 -15.49 -8.10 -1.07
CA LEU A 63 -14.58 -7.77 -2.16
C LEU A 63 -14.87 -6.35 -2.62
N ARG A 64 -13.85 -5.51 -2.68
CA ARG A 64 -13.91 -4.16 -3.27
C ARG A 64 -13.00 -4.09 -4.47
N GLY A 65 -13.51 -3.56 -5.55
CA GLY A 65 -12.70 -3.30 -6.75
C GLY A 65 -13.01 -4.24 -7.91
N LEU A 66 -12.12 -4.39 -8.88
CA LEU A 66 -10.92 -3.58 -9.04
C LEU A 66 -11.31 -2.16 -9.41
N HIS A 67 -10.67 -1.16 -8.77
CA HIS A 67 -10.92 0.24 -9.06
C HIS A 67 -9.73 0.82 -9.84
N PHE A 68 -10.06 1.60 -10.84
CA PHE A 68 -9.12 2.35 -11.65
C PHE A 68 -9.55 3.81 -11.68
N GLN A 69 -8.60 4.72 -11.51
CA GLN A 69 -8.86 6.14 -11.57
C GLN A 69 -8.24 6.75 -12.82
N TRP A 70 -9.10 7.43 -13.55
CA TRP A 70 -8.78 8.12 -14.79
C TRP A 70 -9.05 9.62 -14.65
N ASN A 71 -8.12 10.43 -15.06
CA ASN A 71 -8.19 11.89 -15.12
C ASN A 71 -8.83 12.59 -13.88
N PRO A 72 -8.04 12.90 -12.85
CA PRO A 72 -6.60 12.68 -12.80
C PRO A 72 -6.25 11.25 -12.47
N ASN A 73 -5.13 10.78 -13.00
CA ASN A 73 -4.52 9.53 -12.55
C ASN A 73 -4.10 9.67 -11.09
N MET A 74 -4.14 8.57 -10.34
CA MET A 74 -3.80 8.59 -8.93
C MET A 74 -3.02 7.35 -8.53
N GLY A 75 -1.82 7.56 -8.00
CA GLY A 75 -1.10 6.54 -7.24
C GLY A 75 -1.68 6.39 -5.83
N LYS A 76 -1.55 5.21 -5.24
CA LYS A 76 -2.13 4.89 -3.94
C LYS A 76 -1.09 4.24 -3.03
N LEU A 77 -1.09 4.67 -1.78
CA LEU A 77 -0.31 4.04 -0.71
C LEU A 77 -1.30 3.41 0.27
N VAL A 78 -1.30 2.09 0.37
CA VAL A 78 -2.32 1.31 1.08
C VAL A 78 -1.69 0.45 2.16
N ARG A 79 -2.37 0.31 3.29
CA ARG A 79 -2.00 -0.60 4.37
C ARG A 79 -3.22 -1.11 5.11
N THR A 80 -3.07 -2.23 5.78
CA THR A 80 -4.01 -2.72 6.80
C THR A 80 -3.62 -2.14 8.16
N ILE A 81 -4.58 -1.55 8.87
CA ILE A 81 -4.40 -1.03 10.23
C ILE A 81 -4.78 -2.09 11.25
N VAL A 82 -5.94 -2.74 11.06
CA VAL A 82 -6.47 -3.85 11.85
C VAL A 82 -7.06 -4.87 10.89
N GLY A 83 -6.92 -6.15 11.19
CA GLY A 83 -7.49 -7.23 10.39
C GLY A 83 -6.53 -7.77 9.33
N HIS A 84 -7.08 -8.38 8.30
CA HIS A 84 -6.33 -9.06 7.25
C HIS A 84 -7.01 -8.90 5.90
N MET A 85 -6.33 -8.27 4.97
CA MET A 85 -6.76 -8.19 3.58
C MET A 85 -5.69 -8.73 2.62
N VAL A 86 -6.13 -9.08 1.43
CA VAL A 86 -5.27 -9.22 0.24
C VAL A 86 -5.55 -8.03 -0.67
N ASP A 87 -4.51 -7.33 -1.08
CA ASP A 87 -4.59 -6.31 -2.13
C ASP A 87 -4.27 -6.95 -3.49
N LEU A 88 -5.18 -6.79 -4.44
CA LEU A 88 -5.05 -7.24 -5.82
C LEU A 88 -4.65 -6.05 -6.68
N VAL A 89 -3.57 -6.17 -7.42
CA VAL A 89 -3.08 -5.11 -8.32
C VAL A 89 -3.00 -5.63 -9.73
N LEU A 90 -3.61 -4.90 -10.67
CA LEU A 90 -3.59 -5.17 -12.11
C LEU A 90 -2.93 -3.99 -12.83
N ASP A 91 -1.91 -4.26 -13.61
CA ASP A 91 -1.25 -3.27 -14.45
C ASP A 91 -2.06 -3.02 -15.73
N LEU A 92 -2.64 -1.84 -15.85
CA LEU A 92 -3.40 -1.40 -17.03
C LEU A 92 -2.62 -0.43 -17.92
N ARG A 93 -1.38 -0.08 -17.54
CA ARG A 93 -0.59 0.92 -18.26
C ARG A 93 -0.20 0.41 -19.63
N GLN A 94 -0.55 1.20 -20.63
CA GLN A 94 -0.10 0.99 -21.99
C GLN A 94 1.44 1.10 -22.03
N ASP A 95 2.10 0.25 -22.77
CA ASP A 95 3.56 0.20 -22.91
C ASP A 95 4.34 -0.19 -21.62
N SER A 96 3.67 -0.60 -20.56
CA SER A 96 4.34 -1.18 -19.40
C SER A 96 4.90 -2.58 -19.74
N PRO A 97 6.11 -2.92 -19.28
CA PRO A 97 6.65 -4.29 -19.46
C PRO A 97 5.83 -5.35 -18.73
N THR A 98 4.94 -4.94 -17.83
CA THR A 98 4.05 -5.83 -17.07
C THR A 98 2.57 -5.59 -17.34
N GLN A 99 2.24 -4.95 -18.45
CA GLN A 99 0.85 -4.71 -18.85
C GLN A 99 0.02 -6.01 -18.82
N GLY A 100 -1.17 -5.95 -18.22
CA GLY A 100 -2.09 -7.08 -18.08
C GLY A 100 -1.72 -8.05 -16.94
N LYS A 101 -0.60 -7.86 -16.26
CA LYS A 101 -0.20 -8.69 -15.12
C LYS A 101 -1.02 -8.34 -13.89
N ILE A 102 -1.52 -9.37 -13.21
CA ILE A 102 -2.21 -9.27 -11.93
C ILE A 102 -1.40 -9.97 -10.83
N MET A 103 -1.37 -9.38 -9.65
CA MET A 103 -0.76 -9.98 -8.46
C MET A 103 -1.62 -9.75 -7.23
N ALA A 104 -1.53 -10.69 -6.29
CA ALA A 104 -2.13 -10.62 -4.98
C ALA A 104 -1.03 -10.38 -3.93
N PHE A 105 -1.26 -9.44 -3.02
CA PHE A 105 -0.35 -9.07 -1.94
C PHE A 105 -1.04 -9.34 -0.60
N ASP A 106 -0.49 -10.25 0.17
CA ASP A 106 -0.99 -10.59 1.50
C ASP A 106 -0.61 -9.49 2.51
N MET A 107 -1.62 -8.85 3.10
CA MET A 107 -1.48 -7.63 3.91
C MET A 107 -2.13 -7.79 5.30
N PRO A 108 -1.68 -8.75 6.14
CA PRO A 108 -2.19 -8.85 7.49
C PRO A 108 -1.70 -7.71 8.38
N ALA A 109 -2.58 -7.18 9.25
CA ALA A 109 -2.15 -6.35 10.36
C ALA A 109 -1.53 -7.23 11.44
N LYS A 110 -0.25 -7.01 11.74
CA LYS A 110 0.49 -7.77 12.78
C LYS A 110 0.95 -6.81 13.88
N PRO A 111 0.11 -6.53 14.90
CA PRO A 111 0.44 -5.54 15.92
C PRO A 111 1.68 -5.89 16.75
N THR A 112 2.02 -7.17 16.85
CA THR A 112 3.23 -7.66 17.54
C THR A 112 4.49 -7.66 16.67
N SER A 113 4.38 -7.33 15.39
CA SER A 113 5.54 -7.24 14.50
C SER A 113 6.33 -5.95 14.73
N ILE A 114 7.64 -6.04 14.64
CA ILE A 114 8.57 -4.90 14.68
C ILE A 114 8.50 -4.00 13.44
N SER A 115 7.71 -4.39 12.46
CA SER A 115 7.51 -3.63 11.22
C SER A 115 6.05 -3.68 10.76
N SER A 116 5.69 -2.72 9.92
CA SER A 116 4.45 -2.71 9.17
C SER A 116 4.75 -2.45 7.69
N SER A 117 3.82 -2.81 6.83
CA SER A 117 4.00 -2.70 5.39
C SER A 117 2.96 -1.79 4.77
N TRP A 118 3.43 -1.03 3.76
CA TRP A 118 2.60 -0.34 2.80
C TRP A 118 2.79 -1.00 1.44
N ILE A 119 1.73 -1.05 0.64
CA ILE A 119 1.86 -1.27 -0.80
C ILE A 119 1.71 0.07 -1.51
N TRP A 120 2.66 0.37 -2.40
CA TRP A 120 2.56 1.45 -3.36
C TRP A 120 2.01 0.91 -4.67
N VAL A 121 0.86 1.42 -5.09
CA VAL A 121 0.22 1.14 -6.37
C VAL A 121 0.39 2.40 -7.23
N PRO A 122 1.20 2.34 -8.30
CA PRO A 122 1.43 3.50 -9.16
C PRO A 122 0.21 3.89 -9.96
N GLU A 123 0.24 5.11 -10.49
CA GLU A 123 -0.75 5.58 -11.45
C GLU A 123 -0.88 4.61 -12.64
N GLY A 124 -2.10 4.43 -13.13
CA GLY A 124 -2.39 3.54 -14.25
C GLY A 124 -2.55 2.05 -13.87
N CYS A 125 -2.39 1.71 -12.60
CA CYS A 125 -2.75 0.39 -12.09
C CYS A 125 -4.15 0.41 -11.47
N ALA A 126 -4.94 -0.64 -11.71
CA ALA A 126 -6.15 -0.92 -10.95
C ALA A 126 -5.81 -1.72 -9.70
N HIS A 127 -6.55 -1.50 -8.61
CA HIS A 127 -6.41 -2.32 -7.40
C HIS A 127 -7.76 -2.62 -6.74
N GLY A 128 -7.77 -3.65 -5.92
CA GLY A 128 -8.93 -4.03 -5.12
C GLY A 128 -8.54 -4.88 -3.93
N ASN A 129 -9.47 -5.06 -3.00
CA ASN A 129 -9.20 -5.73 -1.74
C ASN A 129 -10.19 -6.84 -1.47
N PHE A 130 -9.70 -7.97 -1.02
CA PHE A 130 -10.50 -9.02 -0.42
C PHE A 130 -10.15 -9.13 1.07
N PHE A 131 -11.18 -9.27 1.91
CA PHE A 131 -11.04 -9.19 3.37
C PHE A 131 -11.33 -10.56 4.01
N PHE A 132 -10.32 -11.14 4.68
CA PHE A 132 -10.43 -12.42 5.38
C PHE A 132 -11.09 -12.31 6.75
N GLU A 133 -11.11 -11.12 7.30
CA GLU A 133 -11.76 -10.75 8.56
C GLU A 133 -12.20 -9.29 8.52
N ASP A 134 -12.90 -8.82 9.54
CA ASP A 134 -13.27 -7.42 9.66
C ASP A 134 -12.01 -6.55 9.71
N THR A 135 -11.87 -5.61 8.78
CA THR A 135 -10.58 -4.97 8.47
C THR A 135 -10.73 -3.46 8.29
N TYR A 136 -9.77 -2.75 8.87
CA TYR A 136 -9.52 -1.33 8.62
C TYR A 136 -8.25 -1.12 7.81
#